data_b26a431b92de35996b02adb2fee6f6c8
#
_entry.id   b26a431b92de35996b02adb2fee6f6c8
#
_cell.length_a   1.000
_cell.length_b   1.000
_cell.length_c   1.000
_cell.angle_alpha   90.00
_cell.angle_beta   90.00
_cell.angle_gamma   90.00
#
_symmetry.space_group_name_H-M   'P 1'
#
loop_
_entity.id
_entity.type
_entity.pdbx_description
1 polymer ?
#
loop_
_entity_poly.entity_id
_entity_poly.type
_entity_poly.pdbx_seq_one_letter_code
_entity_poly.pdbx_strand_id
1 'polypeptide(L)'
;MKRTFLAMSLALSTVLPSAADDAVQMVSADAGYDMDEGMTLAFIFHIDEKLAEQDVFFEKVAGSGEVFRPTGATRDMDAPLYAPADAVPHTPLQTENTGPWPRGKELGITLGEWFAAKGTGHYTCANGRGVVNLNFENLVPNGLYTVWHDFAIWPPTEPFLGFYDTPLGSRDGTENVFTADENGNAKFFRVITPCLQLTGEQLISELAIAWHSDGKTHGPMTGEFSTQTHVHMYVPLPKRTGL
;
A
#
# COMPACT_ATOMS: atom_id res chain seq x y z
N MET A 1 -29.71 18.65 59.72
CA MET A 1 -29.44 17.66 58.68
C MET A 1 -29.67 18.32 57.33
N LYS A 2 -28.58 18.76 56.64
CA LYS A 2 -28.65 19.33 55.28
C LYS A 2 -28.19 18.23 54.29
N ARG A 3 -29.07 17.83 53.39
CA ARG A 3 -28.74 16.88 52.31
C ARG A 3 -28.28 17.68 51.10
N THR A 4 -27.02 17.51 50.73
CA THR A 4 -26.43 18.09 49.52
C THR A 4 -26.66 17.08 48.37
N PHE A 5 -27.39 17.49 47.35
CA PHE A 5 -27.55 16.74 46.10
C PHE A 5 -26.36 17.07 45.21
N LEU A 6 -25.59 16.03 44.86
CA LEU A 6 -24.49 16.10 43.88
C LEU A 6 -25.11 15.84 42.48
N ALA A 7 -25.19 16.87 41.66
CA ALA A 7 -25.61 16.72 40.28
C ALA A 7 -24.42 16.20 39.44
N MET A 8 -24.57 14.99 38.94
CA MET A 8 -23.59 14.36 38.03
C MET A 8 -23.94 14.77 36.60
N SER A 9 -23.17 15.70 36.03
CA SER A 9 -23.29 16.09 34.63
C SER A 9 -22.68 15.00 33.75
N LEU A 10 -23.52 14.30 33.02
CA LEU A 10 -23.08 13.37 31.96
C LEU A 10 -22.67 14.20 30.74
N ALA A 11 -21.37 14.32 30.48
CA ALA A 11 -20.87 14.87 29.23
C ALA A 11 -21.06 13.84 28.13
N LEU A 12 -22.01 14.07 27.24
CA LEU A 12 -22.21 13.29 26.03
C LEU A 12 -21.13 13.71 25.03
N SER A 13 -20.05 12.92 24.93
CA SER A 13 -19.03 13.11 23.89
C SER A 13 -19.62 12.64 22.57
N THR A 14 -20.08 13.54 21.73
CA THR A 14 -20.39 13.23 20.33
C THR A 14 -19.07 13.05 19.60
N VAL A 15 -18.69 11.81 19.33
CA VAL A 15 -17.61 11.50 18.40
C VAL A 15 -18.15 11.85 17.01
N LEU A 16 -17.64 12.92 16.42
CA LEU A 16 -17.89 13.24 15.03
C LEU A 16 -17.13 12.19 14.19
N PRO A 17 -17.76 11.58 13.15
CA PRO A 17 -17.06 10.70 12.24
C PRO A 17 -15.89 11.47 11.60
N SER A 18 -14.76 10.81 11.46
CA SER A 18 -13.60 11.40 10.80
C SER A 18 -13.86 11.49 9.29
N ALA A 19 -13.26 12.45 8.61
CA ALA A 19 -13.36 12.55 7.14
C ALA A 19 -12.87 11.27 6.42
N ALA A 20 -12.03 10.47 7.09
CA ALA A 20 -11.59 9.16 6.63
C ALA A 20 -12.73 8.12 6.62
N ASP A 21 -13.63 8.15 7.63
CA ASP A 21 -14.78 7.23 7.67
C ASP A 21 -15.78 7.56 6.55
N ASP A 22 -15.95 8.85 6.22
CA ASP A 22 -16.82 9.28 5.12
C ASP A 22 -16.23 8.89 3.75
N ALA A 23 -14.91 8.98 3.57
CA ALA A 23 -14.23 8.54 2.35
C ALA A 23 -14.34 7.01 2.16
N VAL A 24 -14.16 6.23 3.23
CA VAL A 24 -14.34 4.77 3.22
C VAL A 24 -15.79 4.39 2.94
N GLN A 25 -16.78 5.15 3.42
CA GLN A 25 -18.19 4.90 3.09
C GLN A 25 -18.52 5.23 1.63
N MET A 26 -17.94 6.28 1.05
CA MET A 26 -18.12 6.60 -0.38
C MET A 26 -17.53 5.51 -1.28
N VAL A 27 -16.41 4.90 -0.88
CA VAL A 27 -15.74 3.81 -1.61
C VAL A 27 -16.54 2.51 -1.54
N SER A 28 -17.27 2.24 -0.45
CA SER A 28 -17.99 0.97 -0.25
C SER A 28 -19.35 0.89 -0.95
N ALA A 29 -19.87 1.97 -1.51
CA ALA A 29 -21.27 2.05 -1.91
C ALA A 29 -21.59 1.61 -3.34
N ASP A 30 -20.60 1.43 -4.25
CA ASP A 30 -20.93 1.29 -5.68
C ASP A 30 -20.01 0.36 -6.50
N ALA A 31 -19.94 -0.92 -6.11
CA ALA A 31 -19.30 -1.96 -6.93
C ALA A 31 -20.31 -2.71 -7.83
N GLY A 32 -21.26 -1.98 -8.43
CA GLY A 32 -22.31 -2.55 -9.28
C GLY A 32 -21.88 -2.72 -10.75
N TYR A 33 -20.76 -3.43 -11.00
CA TYR A 33 -20.37 -3.81 -12.37
C TYR A 33 -20.07 -5.31 -12.44
N ASP A 34 -20.36 -5.92 -13.57
CA ASP A 34 -19.96 -7.29 -13.88
C ASP A 34 -18.85 -7.27 -14.95
N MET A 35 -17.82 -8.08 -14.74
CA MET A 35 -16.71 -8.31 -15.66
C MET A 35 -16.52 -9.81 -15.85
N ASP A 36 -17.43 -10.43 -16.62
CA ASP A 36 -17.41 -11.88 -16.85
C ASP A 36 -16.11 -12.34 -17.55
N GLU A 37 -15.57 -11.53 -18.46
CA GLU A 37 -14.29 -11.81 -19.13
C GLU A 37 -13.07 -11.53 -18.25
N GLY A 38 -13.26 -10.76 -17.18
CA GLY A 38 -12.22 -10.38 -16.24
C GLY A 38 -11.21 -9.38 -16.81
N MET A 39 -10.19 -9.09 -16.01
CA MET A 39 -9.09 -8.22 -16.41
C MET A 39 -7.75 -8.82 -16.00
N THR A 40 -6.74 -8.64 -16.85
CA THR A 40 -5.35 -8.95 -16.52
C THR A 40 -4.77 -7.85 -15.64
N LEU A 41 -4.07 -8.25 -14.58
CA LEU A 41 -3.35 -7.38 -13.67
C LEU A 41 -1.86 -7.54 -13.92
N ALA A 42 -1.15 -6.43 -14.21
CA ALA A 42 0.29 -6.40 -14.35
C ALA A 42 0.85 -5.36 -13.37
N PHE A 43 1.59 -5.83 -12.37
CA PHE A 43 2.17 -4.96 -11.35
C PHE A 43 3.40 -4.24 -11.89
N ILE A 44 3.53 -2.99 -11.52
CA ILE A 44 4.64 -2.10 -11.87
C ILE A 44 5.19 -1.43 -10.62
N PHE A 45 6.30 -0.73 -10.74
CA PHE A 45 6.87 0.09 -9.68
C PHE A 45 6.41 1.55 -9.84
N HIS A 46 6.33 2.32 -8.76
CA HIS A 46 6.03 3.75 -8.81
C HIS A 46 6.97 4.51 -9.76
N ILE A 47 8.23 4.13 -9.80
CA ILE A 47 9.25 4.75 -10.66
C ILE A 47 8.93 4.61 -12.16
N ASP A 48 8.21 3.58 -12.59
CA ASP A 48 7.81 3.35 -13.97
C ASP A 48 6.80 4.40 -14.45
N GLU A 49 5.97 4.87 -13.53
CA GLU A 49 4.98 5.94 -13.74
C GLU A 49 5.55 7.35 -13.47
N LYS A 50 6.86 7.45 -13.22
CA LYS A 50 7.56 8.71 -12.86
C LYS A 50 7.00 9.35 -11.57
N LEU A 51 6.44 8.54 -10.71
CA LEU A 51 6.04 8.93 -9.38
C LEU A 51 7.26 8.94 -8.44
N ALA A 52 7.09 9.44 -7.24
CA ALA A 52 8.11 9.30 -6.21
C ALA A 52 8.27 7.81 -5.86
N GLU A 53 9.41 7.52 -5.47
CA GLU A 53 10.06 6.24 -5.53
C GLU A 53 9.61 5.33 -4.41
N GLN A 54 10.26 4.18 -4.40
CA GLN A 54 10.02 3.08 -3.49
C GLN A 54 10.26 3.47 -2.03
N ASP A 55 9.63 2.75 -1.09
CA ASP A 55 9.87 2.90 0.35
C ASP A 55 11.11 2.15 0.83
N VAL A 56 12.11 2.03 -0.03
CA VAL A 56 13.45 1.51 0.26
C VAL A 56 14.49 2.57 -0.08
N PHE A 57 15.64 2.53 0.59
CA PHE A 57 16.61 3.61 0.52
C PHE A 57 18.02 3.05 0.34
N PHE A 58 18.91 3.84 -0.25
CA PHE A 58 20.31 3.46 -0.48
C PHE A 58 21.24 4.60 -0.09
N GLU A 59 22.51 4.29 0.20
CA GLU A 59 23.55 5.30 0.41
C GLU A 59 24.13 5.73 -0.96
N LYS A 60 24.15 7.02 -1.26
CA LYS A 60 24.87 7.55 -2.44
C LYS A 60 26.38 7.46 -2.28
N VAL A 61 26.87 7.50 -1.04
CA VAL A 61 28.27 7.32 -0.66
C VAL A 61 28.31 6.26 0.43
N ALA A 62 28.90 5.12 0.14
CA ALA A 62 28.96 4.00 1.06
C ALA A 62 29.57 4.40 2.41
N GLY A 63 28.90 4.08 3.49
CA GLY A 63 29.30 4.40 4.86
C GLY A 63 29.05 5.84 5.29
N SER A 64 28.33 6.65 4.50
CA SER A 64 27.99 8.03 4.87
C SER A 64 27.04 8.12 6.08
N GLY A 65 26.23 7.11 6.30
CA GLY A 65 25.17 7.14 7.30
C GLY A 65 23.93 7.92 6.86
N GLU A 66 23.88 8.35 5.59
CA GLU A 66 22.77 9.07 4.98
C GLU A 66 22.17 8.23 3.84
N VAL A 67 20.86 8.09 3.84
CA VAL A 67 20.13 7.33 2.83
C VAL A 67 19.18 8.21 2.02
N PHE A 68 18.94 7.78 0.79
CA PHE A 68 18.12 8.47 -0.20
C PHE A 68 17.15 7.49 -0.84
N ARG A 69 15.98 7.95 -1.23
CA ARG A 69 15.10 7.17 -2.11
C ARG A 69 15.77 6.99 -3.47
N PRO A 70 15.66 5.80 -4.09
CA PRO A 70 16.08 5.62 -5.49
C PRO A 70 15.20 6.49 -6.41
N THR A 71 15.78 6.97 -7.50
CA THR A 71 15.09 7.74 -8.53
C THR A 71 15.29 7.08 -9.89
N GLY A 72 14.52 7.48 -10.90
CA GLY A 72 14.72 7.02 -12.27
C GLY A 72 16.15 7.25 -12.81
N ALA A 73 16.93 8.11 -12.14
CA ALA A 73 18.35 8.33 -12.43
C ALA A 73 19.29 7.38 -11.68
N THR A 74 18.83 6.66 -10.65
CA THR A 74 19.65 5.72 -9.87
C THR A 74 20.05 4.54 -10.76
N ARG A 75 21.34 4.18 -10.74
CA ARG A 75 21.91 3.15 -11.63
C ARG A 75 22.74 2.09 -10.93
N ASP A 76 23.08 2.30 -9.66
CA ASP A 76 23.83 1.34 -8.87
C ASP A 76 22.90 0.22 -8.37
N MET A 77 22.71 -0.80 -9.21
CA MET A 77 21.83 -1.93 -8.88
C MET A 77 22.43 -2.86 -7.82
N ASP A 78 23.72 -2.78 -7.54
CA ASP A 78 24.39 -3.53 -6.48
C ASP A 78 24.34 -2.80 -5.13
N ALA A 79 23.78 -1.56 -5.09
CA ALA A 79 23.67 -0.79 -3.86
C ALA A 79 22.82 -1.52 -2.81
N PRO A 80 23.35 -1.73 -1.58
CA PRO A 80 22.56 -2.28 -0.49
C PRO A 80 21.40 -1.36 -0.13
N LEU A 81 20.26 -1.96 0.24
CA LEU A 81 19.08 -1.23 0.64
C LEU A 81 18.94 -1.17 2.17
N TYR A 82 18.40 -0.06 2.62
CA TYR A 82 18.18 0.27 4.02
C TYR A 82 16.77 0.78 4.26
N ALA A 83 16.26 0.60 5.46
CA ALA A 83 15.25 1.46 6.03
C ALA A 83 15.90 2.74 6.55
N PRO A 84 15.23 3.88 6.61
CA PRO A 84 15.70 5.05 7.35
C PRO A 84 15.61 4.80 8.86
N ALA A 85 16.28 5.63 9.66
CA ALA A 85 16.24 5.49 11.12
C ALA A 85 14.87 5.84 11.70
N ASP A 86 14.19 6.79 11.10
CA ASP A 86 12.83 7.22 11.45
C ASP A 86 11.91 7.06 10.24
N ALA A 87 10.61 6.92 10.49
CA ALA A 87 9.62 6.78 9.42
C ALA A 87 9.64 7.98 8.46
N VAL A 88 9.66 7.68 7.18
CA VAL A 88 9.50 8.67 6.11
C VAL A 88 8.13 8.42 5.47
N PRO A 89 7.24 9.41 5.41
CA PRO A 89 5.92 9.23 4.83
C PRO A 89 5.99 8.70 3.40
N HIS A 90 5.12 7.74 3.08
CA HIS A 90 4.91 7.28 1.71
C HIS A 90 4.13 8.37 0.96
N THR A 91 4.80 9.07 0.06
CA THR A 91 4.23 10.20 -0.68
C THR A 91 4.62 10.11 -2.16
N PRO A 92 4.07 9.13 -2.92
CA PRO A 92 4.51 8.83 -4.27
C PRO A 92 4.30 10.00 -5.26
N LEU A 93 3.46 10.96 -4.92
CA LEU A 93 3.23 12.17 -5.75
C LEU A 93 4.20 13.32 -5.45
N GLN A 94 5.05 13.20 -4.42
CA GLN A 94 6.03 14.23 -4.02
C GLN A 94 7.45 13.83 -4.46
N THR A 95 7.73 13.95 -5.74
CA THR A 95 8.96 13.47 -6.39
C THR A 95 10.25 14.18 -5.95
N GLU A 96 10.13 15.35 -5.34
CA GLU A 96 11.27 16.12 -4.79
C GLU A 96 11.74 15.60 -3.42
N ASN A 97 10.92 14.79 -2.73
CA ASN A 97 11.23 14.30 -1.40
C ASN A 97 12.11 13.03 -1.47
N THR A 98 13.37 13.19 -1.81
CA THR A 98 14.33 12.10 -2.02
C THR A 98 15.38 11.94 -0.92
N GLY A 99 15.36 12.76 0.12
CA GLY A 99 16.32 12.72 1.24
C GLY A 99 17.35 13.86 1.19
N PRO A 100 18.42 13.80 2.03
CA PRO A 100 18.84 12.66 2.84
C PRO A 100 18.03 12.43 4.13
N TRP A 101 18.06 11.19 4.60
CA TRP A 101 17.62 10.79 5.94
C TRP A 101 18.70 9.98 6.66
N PRO A 102 18.72 9.95 8.00
CA PRO A 102 19.62 9.07 8.73
C PRO A 102 19.39 7.60 8.38
N ARG A 103 20.48 6.86 8.15
CA ARG A 103 20.42 5.43 7.84
C ARG A 103 19.97 4.64 9.05
N GLY A 104 18.99 3.78 8.86
CA GLY A 104 18.50 2.80 9.82
C GLY A 104 19.00 1.38 9.53
N LYS A 105 18.07 0.42 9.59
CA LYS A 105 18.35 -1.01 9.43
C LYS A 105 18.70 -1.35 7.98
N GLU A 106 19.73 -2.17 7.77
CA GLU A 106 19.99 -2.83 6.50
C GLU A 106 18.90 -3.86 6.20
N LEU A 107 18.41 -3.88 4.97
CA LEU A 107 17.30 -4.74 4.55
C LEU A 107 17.77 -6.10 4.00
N GLY A 108 19.09 -6.27 3.79
CA GLY A 108 19.69 -7.53 3.35
C GLY A 108 19.45 -7.85 1.87
N ILE A 109 19.02 -6.88 1.08
CA ILE A 109 18.81 -6.96 -0.37
C ILE A 109 19.43 -5.76 -1.06
N THR A 110 19.66 -5.88 -2.37
CA THR A 110 20.16 -4.81 -3.23
C THR A 110 19.02 -4.13 -4.01
N LEU A 111 19.32 -2.97 -4.59
CA LEU A 111 18.40 -2.27 -5.48
C LEU A 111 18.00 -3.12 -6.69
N GLY A 112 18.94 -3.89 -7.24
CA GLY A 112 18.67 -4.78 -8.36
C GLY A 112 17.74 -5.93 -7.99
N GLU A 113 17.90 -6.53 -6.81
CA GLU A 113 16.99 -7.56 -6.31
C GLU A 113 15.58 -6.98 -6.05
N TRP A 114 15.49 -5.76 -5.53
CA TRP A 114 14.21 -5.07 -5.37
C TRP A 114 13.47 -4.90 -6.71
N PHE A 115 14.15 -4.39 -7.73
CA PHE A 115 13.54 -4.15 -9.05
C PHE A 115 13.46 -5.41 -9.94
N ALA A 116 14.00 -6.56 -9.51
CA ALA A 116 13.83 -7.82 -10.22
C ALA A 116 12.44 -8.44 -10.02
N ALA A 117 11.70 -8.00 -9.01
CA ALA A 117 10.37 -8.52 -8.69
C ALA A 117 9.38 -8.30 -9.84
N LYS A 118 8.47 -9.25 -10.02
CA LYS A 118 7.41 -9.22 -11.02
C LYS A 118 6.10 -9.69 -10.40
N GLY A 119 5.02 -9.02 -10.79
CA GLY A 119 3.68 -9.42 -10.38
C GLY A 119 2.74 -9.42 -11.57
N THR A 120 1.95 -10.48 -11.70
CA THR A 120 0.88 -10.60 -12.69
C THR A 120 -0.33 -11.28 -12.07
N GLY A 121 -1.48 -11.11 -12.68
CA GLY A 121 -2.67 -11.79 -12.18
C GLY A 121 -3.88 -11.62 -13.06
N HIS A 122 -4.98 -12.10 -12.53
CA HIS A 122 -6.28 -12.01 -13.16
C HIS A 122 -7.34 -11.67 -12.10
N TYR A 123 -8.24 -10.79 -12.47
CA TYR A 123 -9.38 -10.40 -11.65
C TYR A 123 -10.67 -10.55 -12.44
N THR A 124 -11.69 -11.12 -11.80
CA THR A 124 -13.05 -11.17 -12.32
C THR A 124 -14.03 -10.62 -11.28
N CYS A 125 -15.14 -10.09 -11.74
CA CYS A 125 -16.25 -9.65 -10.89
C CYS A 125 -17.56 -10.12 -11.50
N ALA A 126 -18.34 -10.89 -10.76
CA ALA A 126 -19.67 -11.34 -11.16
C ALA A 126 -20.61 -11.36 -9.95
N ASN A 127 -21.80 -10.81 -10.12
CA ASN A 127 -22.83 -10.75 -9.07
C ASN A 127 -22.32 -10.17 -7.74
N GLY A 128 -21.51 -9.12 -7.80
CA GLY A 128 -20.93 -8.44 -6.63
C GLY A 128 -19.82 -9.22 -5.93
N ARG A 129 -19.32 -10.33 -6.51
CA ARG A 129 -18.19 -11.11 -6.00
C ARG A 129 -17.00 -11.01 -6.92
N GLY A 130 -15.88 -10.56 -6.38
CA GLY A 130 -14.60 -10.52 -7.07
C GLY A 130 -13.77 -11.77 -6.80
N VAL A 131 -13.01 -12.21 -7.80
CA VAL A 131 -11.97 -13.24 -7.65
C VAL A 131 -10.65 -12.65 -8.08
N VAL A 132 -9.70 -12.60 -7.16
CA VAL A 132 -8.34 -12.09 -7.37
C VAL A 132 -7.39 -13.28 -7.34
N ASN A 133 -6.60 -13.43 -8.40
CA ASN A 133 -5.56 -14.46 -8.52
C ASN A 133 -4.26 -13.79 -8.97
N LEU A 134 -3.26 -13.74 -8.11
CA LEU A 134 -1.98 -13.08 -8.35
C LEU A 134 -0.83 -14.09 -8.32
N ASN A 135 0.17 -13.87 -9.17
CA ASN A 135 1.39 -14.65 -9.21
C ASN A 135 2.58 -13.69 -9.18
N PHE A 136 3.57 -14.03 -8.39
CA PHE A 136 4.76 -13.22 -8.17
C PHE A 136 6.03 -14.04 -8.39
N GLU A 137 7.07 -13.38 -8.92
CA GLU A 137 8.41 -13.90 -9.10
C GLU A 137 9.43 -12.90 -8.58
N ASN A 138 10.56 -13.40 -8.10
CA ASN A 138 11.69 -12.59 -7.60
C ASN A 138 11.31 -11.59 -6.48
N LEU A 139 10.33 -11.91 -5.67
CA LEU A 139 10.09 -11.21 -4.42
C LEU A 139 11.26 -11.44 -3.44
N VAL A 140 11.32 -10.68 -2.35
CA VAL A 140 12.28 -10.95 -1.27
C VAL A 140 12.07 -12.38 -0.79
N PRO A 141 13.10 -13.27 -0.86
CA PRO A 141 12.97 -14.67 -0.46
C PRO A 141 12.51 -14.82 0.99
N ASN A 142 11.54 -15.70 1.21
CA ASN A 142 10.86 -15.89 2.51
C ASN A 142 10.20 -14.62 3.06
N GLY A 143 10.04 -13.57 2.23
CA GLY A 143 9.45 -12.31 2.62
C GLY A 143 7.98 -12.42 2.96
N LEU A 144 7.54 -11.74 3.99
CA LEU A 144 6.14 -11.58 4.36
C LEU A 144 5.55 -10.39 3.62
N TYR A 145 4.41 -10.60 2.97
CA TYR A 145 3.76 -9.61 2.12
C TYR A 145 2.29 -9.45 2.46
N THR A 146 1.75 -8.27 2.14
CA THR A 146 0.31 -7.99 2.19
C THR A 146 -0.17 -7.35 0.89
N VAL A 147 -1.44 -7.60 0.57
CA VAL A 147 -2.13 -7.02 -0.58
C VAL A 147 -3.15 -6.01 -0.07
N TRP A 148 -3.09 -4.80 -0.63
CA TRP A 148 -3.96 -3.68 -0.26
C TRP A 148 -4.79 -3.23 -1.45
N HIS A 149 -5.99 -2.76 -1.18
CA HIS A 149 -6.81 -2.03 -2.11
C HIS A 149 -6.73 -0.56 -1.70
N ASP A 150 -6.00 0.21 -2.48
CA ASP A 150 -5.60 1.56 -2.14
C ASP A 150 -6.37 2.59 -2.96
N PHE A 151 -6.59 3.73 -2.35
CA PHE A 151 -7.34 4.83 -2.93
C PHE A 151 -6.65 6.15 -2.71
N ALA A 152 -6.58 6.98 -3.75
CA ALA A 152 -6.17 8.37 -3.64
C ALA A 152 -7.24 9.30 -4.20
N ILE A 153 -7.52 10.39 -3.49
CA ILE A 153 -8.40 11.46 -4.01
C ILE A 153 -7.68 12.13 -5.18
N TRP A 154 -8.40 12.32 -6.29
CA TRP A 154 -7.85 12.96 -7.47
C TRP A 154 -8.75 14.13 -7.95
N PRO A 155 -8.20 15.31 -8.32
CA PRO A 155 -6.79 15.68 -8.19
C PRO A 155 -6.34 15.71 -6.72
N PRO A 156 -5.03 15.54 -6.45
CA PRO A 156 -4.53 15.53 -5.09
C PRO A 156 -4.85 16.84 -4.38
N THR A 157 -5.21 16.74 -3.10
CA THR A 157 -5.50 17.91 -2.25
C THR A 157 -4.21 18.56 -1.77
N GLU A 158 -4.30 19.85 -1.39
CA GLU A 158 -3.23 20.52 -0.68
C GLU A 158 -3.67 20.84 0.76
N PRO A 159 -3.04 20.31 1.81
CA PRO A 159 -1.93 19.35 1.76
C PRO A 159 -2.37 17.98 1.20
N PHE A 160 -1.40 17.22 0.67
CA PHE A 160 -1.63 15.84 0.24
C PHE A 160 -2.02 14.97 1.44
N LEU A 161 -3.18 14.34 1.37
CA LEU A 161 -3.71 13.54 2.48
C LEU A 161 -3.27 12.06 2.44
N GLY A 162 -2.53 11.65 1.40
CA GLY A 162 -2.05 10.29 1.26
C GLY A 162 -3.04 9.34 0.59
N PHE A 163 -2.78 8.06 0.74
CA PHE A 163 -3.63 6.99 0.29
C PHE A 163 -4.51 6.48 1.44
N TYR A 164 -5.66 5.93 1.08
CA TYR A 164 -6.54 5.19 1.98
C TYR A 164 -6.40 3.71 1.66
N ASP A 165 -5.70 2.99 2.51
CA ASP A 165 -5.36 1.60 2.30
C ASP A 165 -6.38 0.71 3.02
N THR A 166 -6.95 -0.24 2.29
CA THR A 166 -7.82 -1.26 2.89
C THR A 166 -7.27 -2.65 2.63
N PRO A 167 -7.20 -3.54 3.65
CA PRO A 167 -6.74 -4.91 3.42
C PRO A 167 -7.61 -5.60 2.37
N LEU A 168 -6.99 -6.28 1.40
CA LEU A 168 -7.76 -7.04 0.41
C LEU A 168 -8.34 -8.31 1.03
N GLY A 169 -9.67 -8.40 1.07
CA GLY A 169 -10.41 -9.48 1.73
C GLY A 169 -11.00 -9.02 3.05
N SER A 170 -10.72 -9.73 4.14
CA SER A 170 -11.24 -9.37 5.47
C SER A 170 -10.63 -8.07 5.98
N ARG A 171 -11.48 -7.18 6.52
CA ARG A 171 -11.08 -5.86 7.03
C ARG A 171 -10.14 -5.91 8.24
N ASP A 172 -10.00 -7.06 8.89
CA ASP A 172 -9.07 -7.26 10.01
C ASP A 172 -7.63 -7.55 9.57
N GLY A 173 -7.38 -7.64 8.25
CA GLY A 173 -6.05 -7.90 7.69
C GLY A 173 -5.58 -9.36 7.83
N THR A 174 -6.47 -10.31 8.10
CA THR A 174 -6.10 -11.73 8.19
C THR A 174 -6.04 -12.44 6.85
N GLU A 175 -6.71 -11.90 5.83
CA GLU A 175 -6.84 -12.53 4.51
C GLU A 175 -5.95 -11.92 3.43
N ASN A 176 -5.36 -10.76 3.66
CA ASN A 176 -4.52 -10.06 2.69
C ASN A 176 -3.04 -10.48 2.70
N VAL A 177 -2.68 -11.52 3.45
CA VAL A 177 -1.31 -11.94 3.77
C VAL A 177 -0.87 -13.10 2.89
N PHE A 178 0.40 -13.07 2.44
CA PHE A 178 1.08 -14.20 1.83
C PHE A 178 2.59 -14.15 2.12
N THR A 179 3.28 -15.27 1.88
CA THR A 179 4.73 -15.37 2.05
C THR A 179 5.33 -15.86 0.73
N ALA A 180 6.44 -15.26 0.30
CA ALA A 180 7.23 -15.75 -0.80
C ALA A 180 8.02 -17.02 -0.37
N ASP A 181 8.27 -17.92 -1.29
CA ASP A 181 9.13 -19.08 -1.07
C ASP A 181 10.61 -18.68 -1.01
N GLU A 182 11.48 -19.66 -0.82
CA GLU A 182 12.95 -19.47 -0.78
C GLU A 182 13.54 -18.94 -2.09
N ASN A 183 12.80 -19.02 -3.20
CA ASN A 183 13.18 -18.52 -4.52
C ASN A 183 12.48 -17.18 -4.87
N GLY A 184 11.73 -16.61 -3.94
CA GLY A 184 10.98 -15.37 -4.15
C GLY A 184 9.70 -15.54 -4.98
N ASN A 185 9.18 -16.77 -5.14
CA ASN A 185 7.90 -16.97 -5.83
C ASN A 185 6.75 -17.00 -4.85
N ALA A 186 5.58 -16.49 -5.26
CA ALA A 186 4.38 -16.54 -4.46
C ALA A 186 3.12 -16.61 -5.33
N LYS A 187 2.04 -17.11 -4.72
CA LYS A 187 0.69 -17.03 -5.26
C LYS A 187 -0.25 -16.48 -4.19
N PHE A 188 -1.13 -15.61 -4.63
CA PHE A 188 -2.18 -15.08 -3.77
C PHE A 188 -3.52 -15.25 -4.46
N PHE A 189 -4.48 -15.84 -3.74
CA PHE A 189 -5.83 -16.05 -4.23
C PHE A 189 -6.84 -15.59 -3.19
N ARG A 190 -7.82 -14.77 -3.60
CA ARG A 190 -8.94 -14.36 -2.72
C ARG A 190 -10.24 -14.22 -3.51
N VAL A 191 -11.31 -14.57 -2.82
CA VAL A 191 -12.66 -14.18 -3.20
C VAL A 191 -13.07 -13.04 -2.29
N ILE A 192 -13.47 -11.94 -2.88
CA ILE A 192 -13.83 -10.71 -2.15
C ILE A 192 -15.27 -10.31 -2.40
N THR A 193 -15.85 -9.63 -1.43
CA THR A 193 -17.18 -9.02 -1.52
C THR A 193 -17.16 -7.70 -0.75
N PRO A 194 -17.49 -6.59 -1.37
CA PRO A 194 -17.88 -6.41 -2.78
C PRO A 194 -16.71 -6.60 -3.76
N CYS A 195 -16.98 -6.45 -5.06
CA CYS A 195 -15.96 -6.34 -6.10
C CYS A 195 -15.02 -5.15 -5.84
N LEU A 196 -13.81 -5.17 -6.46
CA LEU A 196 -12.88 -4.05 -6.39
C LEU A 196 -13.53 -2.77 -6.92
N GLN A 197 -13.35 -1.68 -6.20
CA GLN A 197 -13.68 -0.36 -6.71
C GLN A 197 -12.71 0.00 -7.84
N LEU A 198 -13.21 0.34 -9.01
CA LEU A 198 -12.39 0.84 -10.12
C LEU A 198 -12.14 2.35 -9.98
N THR A 199 -11.12 2.84 -10.68
CA THR A 199 -10.82 4.28 -10.74
C THR A 199 -12.02 5.07 -11.24
N GLY A 200 -12.38 6.13 -10.52
CA GLY A 200 -13.45 7.08 -10.81
C GLY A 200 -12.93 8.41 -11.36
N GLU A 201 -13.80 9.42 -11.39
CA GLU A 201 -13.42 10.77 -11.81
C GLU A 201 -12.58 11.51 -10.76
N GLN A 202 -12.88 11.27 -9.47
CA GLN A 202 -12.22 11.94 -8.34
C GLN A 202 -11.46 10.96 -7.44
N LEU A 203 -11.26 9.73 -7.90
CA LEU A 203 -10.64 8.68 -7.12
C LEU A 203 -9.75 7.82 -8.03
N ILE A 204 -8.47 7.76 -7.71
CA ILE A 204 -7.58 6.73 -8.23
C ILE A 204 -7.76 5.50 -7.33
N SER A 205 -7.83 4.32 -7.94
CA SER A 205 -7.91 3.04 -7.26
C SER A 205 -6.84 2.11 -7.80
N GLU A 206 -6.17 1.40 -6.89
CA GLU A 206 -5.08 0.50 -7.24
C GLU A 206 -5.01 -0.70 -6.28
N LEU A 207 -4.30 -1.75 -6.67
CA LEU A 207 -3.84 -2.78 -5.76
C LEU A 207 -2.36 -2.59 -5.49
N ALA A 208 -1.97 -2.52 -4.22
CA ALA A 208 -0.58 -2.44 -3.81
C ALA A 208 -0.12 -3.71 -3.10
N ILE A 209 1.16 -4.02 -3.30
CA ILE A 209 1.86 -5.14 -2.68
C ILE A 209 2.92 -4.57 -1.76
N ALA A 210 2.77 -4.81 -0.47
CA ALA A 210 3.70 -4.31 0.53
C ALA A 210 4.51 -5.45 1.17
N TRP A 211 5.82 -5.26 1.25
CA TRP A 211 6.74 -6.13 1.96
C TRP A 211 6.92 -5.66 3.40
N HIS A 212 6.94 -6.61 4.35
CA HIS A 212 7.15 -6.35 5.77
C HIS A 212 8.55 -6.77 6.21
N SER A 213 9.48 -5.82 6.30
CA SER A 213 10.88 -6.09 6.65
C SER A 213 11.08 -6.45 8.12
N ASP A 214 10.10 -6.19 8.98
CA ASP A 214 10.08 -6.62 10.39
C ASP A 214 9.51 -8.05 10.58
N GLY A 215 9.01 -8.67 9.49
CA GLY A 215 8.44 -10.02 9.49
C GLY A 215 7.09 -10.11 10.19
N LYS A 216 6.35 -9.02 10.33
CA LYS A 216 5.04 -8.98 11.00
C LYS A 216 3.97 -8.37 10.11
N THR A 217 2.73 -8.85 10.28
CA THR A 217 1.54 -8.16 9.80
C THR A 217 1.01 -7.24 10.88
N HIS A 218 0.39 -6.15 10.48
CA HIS A 218 -0.13 -5.13 11.39
C HIS A 218 -1.67 -5.12 11.45
N GLY A 219 -2.29 -6.24 11.06
CA GLY A 219 -3.73 -6.40 11.05
C GLY A 219 -4.40 -5.48 10.01
N PRO A 220 -5.39 -4.67 10.43
CA PRO A 220 -6.08 -3.76 9.52
C PRO A 220 -5.25 -2.54 9.09
N MET A 221 -4.06 -2.34 9.66
CA MET A 221 -3.17 -1.22 9.37
C MET A 221 -2.00 -1.69 8.51
N THR A 222 -1.47 -0.80 7.68
CA THR A 222 -0.30 -1.09 6.85
C THR A 222 0.98 -1.33 7.66
N GLY A 223 1.05 -0.81 8.88
CA GLY A 223 2.29 -0.66 9.63
C GLY A 223 2.95 0.68 9.32
N GLU A 224 4.14 0.90 9.88
CA GLU A 224 4.87 2.13 9.65
C GLU A 224 5.64 2.05 8.33
N PHE A 225 5.28 2.92 7.38
CA PHE A 225 5.94 2.98 6.09
C PHE A 225 7.43 3.28 6.22
N SER A 226 8.21 2.77 5.28
CA SER A 226 9.65 2.90 5.14
C SER A 226 10.51 2.22 6.21
N THR A 227 10.03 2.02 7.43
CA THR A 227 10.77 1.34 8.52
C THR A 227 10.36 -0.11 8.73
N GLN A 228 9.09 -0.42 8.52
CA GLN A 228 8.50 -1.75 8.70
C GLN A 228 7.88 -2.29 7.43
N THR A 229 7.15 -1.41 6.72
CA THR A 229 6.36 -1.72 5.54
C THR A 229 6.91 -0.94 4.35
N HIS A 230 7.09 -1.63 3.24
CA HIS A 230 7.66 -1.07 2.01
C HIS A 230 6.75 -1.43 0.84
N VAL A 231 6.12 -0.44 0.22
CA VAL A 231 5.35 -0.67 -1.00
C VAL A 231 6.30 -1.12 -2.11
N HIS A 232 6.14 -2.36 -2.55
CA HIS A 232 7.04 -2.98 -3.52
C HIS A 232 6.58 -2.73 -4.96
N MET A 233 5.32 -3.05 -5.22
CA MET A 233 4.70 -2.92 -6.54
C MET A 233 3.23 -2.55 -6.37
N TYR A 234 2.65 -1.99 -7.43
CA TYR A 234 1.21 -1.72 -7.49
C TYR A 234 0.67 -1.96 -8.91
N VAL A 235 -0.65 -2.07 -9.04
CA VAL A 235 -1.33 -2.08 -10.32
C VAL A 235 -2.46 -1.06 -10.28
N PRO A 236 -2.42 -0.02 -11.12
CA PRO A 236 -3.53 0.92 -11.22
C PRO A 236 -4.75 0.22 -11.81
N LEU A 237 -5.89 0.36 -11.16
CA LEU A 237 -7.15 -0.17 -11.66
C LEU A 237 -7.73 0.76 -12.72
N PRO A 238 -8.31 0.22 -13.80
CA PRO A 238 -8.80 1.03 -14.91
C PRO A 238 -9.95 1.93 -14.49
N LYS A 239 -10.17 2.98 -15.26
CA LYS A 239 -11.39 3.79 -15.12
C LYS A 239 -12.61 2.97 -15.44
N ARG A 240 -13.65 3.13 -14.62
CA ARG A 240 -14.96 2.59 -14.92
C ARG A 240 -15.49 3.26 -16.21
N THR A 241 -15.68 2.48 -17.26
CA THR A 241 -16.27 2.95 -18.52
C THR A 241 -17.75 2.59 -18.57
N GLY A 242 -18.63 3.52 -18.90
CA GLY A 242 -20.04 3.27 -19.20
C GLY A 242 -21.00 3.41 -18.02
N LEU A 243 -21.07 4.59 -17.41
CA LEU A 243 -22.28 5.10 -16.76
C LEU A 243 -22.92 6.16 -17.63
#